data_cc08d4e18af970a480296844081714dc
#
_entry.id   cc08d4e18af970a480296844081714dc
#
_cell.length_a   1.000
_cell.length_b   1.000
_cell.length_c   1.000
_cell.angle_alpha   90.00
_cell.angle_beta   90.00
_cell.angle_gamma   90.00
#
_symmetry.space_group_name_H-M   'P 1'
#
loop_
_entity.id
_entity.type
_entity.pdbx_description
1 polymer ?
#
loop_
_entity_poly.entity_id
_entity_poly.type
_entity_poly.pdbx_seq_one_letter_code
_entity_poly.pdbx_strand_id
1 'polypeptide(L)'
;MPADRWLAIFGVLLFGLSLGLPAIEGAGFPTLSGMDVLQQGASGWHDGVVAWYANPTLLVALSACWIRRFRFALGTALVGLLLALSSFSAGTMAESAGRSVPAYHLSIGFYLWLLAFAVAICGALYGIYKESGHRRSH
;
A
#
# COMPACT_ATOMS: atom_id res chain seq x y z
N MET A 1 23.48 -4.44 -9.79
CA MET A 1 22.11 -4.90 -9.59
C MET A 1 21.20 -4.27 -10.63
N PRO A 2 20.25 -4.97 -11.24
CA PRO A 2 19.31 -4.37 -12.20
C PRO A 2 18.35 -3.40 -11.50
N ALA A 3 17.90 -2.36 -12.22
CA ALA A 3 17.10 -1.26 -11.65
C ALA A 3 15.75 -1.73 -11.04
N ASP A 4 15.16 -2.78 -11.59
CA ASP A 4 13.94 -3.42 -11.08
C ASP A 4 14.07 -3.89 -9.63
N ARG A 5 15.22 -4.44 -9.26
CA ARG A 5 15.50 -4.86 -7.88
C ARG A 5 15.69 -3.67 -6.92
N TRP A 6 16.33 -2.61 -7.39
CA TRP A 6 16.47 -1.40 -6.59
C TRP A 6 15.11 -0.77 -6.27
N LEU A 7 14.20 -0.75 -7.24
CA LEU A 7 12.84 -0.26 -7.03
C LEU A 7 12.08 -1.14 -6.00
N ALA A 8 12.24 -2.47 -6.08
CA ALA A 8 11.62 -3.35 -5.08
C ALA A 8 12.18 -3.12 -3.67
N ILE A 9 13.51 -2.99 -3.52
CA ILE A 9 14.15 -2.66 -2.23
C ILE A 9 13.63 -1.31 -1.71
N PHE A 10 13.58 -0.30 -2.57
CA PHE A 10 13.11 1.02 -2.18
C PHE A 10 11.64 0.99 -1.74
N GLY A 11 10.78 0.24 -2.42
CA GLY A 11 9.40 0.02 -2.00
C GLY A 11 9.29 -0.64 -0.62
N VAL A 12 10.12 -1.65 -0.34
CA VAL A 12 10.18 -2.29 1.00
C VAL A 12 10.63 -1.30 2.07
N LEU A 13 11.64 -0.47 1.77
CA LEU A 13 12.13 0.54 2.71
C LEU A 13 11.05 1.60 3.00
N LEU A 14 10.35 2.08 1.98
CA LEU A 14 9.23 3.03 2.15
C LEU A 14 8.12 2.41 3.02
N PHE A 15 7.75 1.16 2.74
CA PHE A 15 6.77 0.44 3.54
C PHE A 15 7.22 0.30 4.99
N GLY A 16 8.47 -0.15 5.24
CA GLY A 16 9.02 -0.27 6.57
C GLY A 16 9.05 1.07 7.32
N LEU A 17 9.46 2.15 6.63
CA LEU A 17 9.45 3.50 7.21
C LEU A 17 8.03 3.97 7.55
N SER A 18 7.05 3.68 6.71
CA SER A 18 5.64 4.04 6.94
C SER A 18 5.07 3.41 8.22
N LEU A 19 5.55 2.23 8.60
CA LEU A 19 5.11 1.54 9.82
C LEU A 19 5.54 2.26 11.11
N GLY A 20 6.71 2.93 11.09
CA GLY A 20 7.23 3.67 12.24
C GLY A 20 6.71 5.10 12.37
N LEU A 21 6.03 5.61 11.36
CA LEU A 21 5.56 7.00 11.32
C LEU A 21 4.07 7.11 11.63
N PRO A 22 3.60 8.29 12.10
CA PRO A 22 2.18 8.56 12.28
C PRO A 22 1.41 8.31 10.99
N ALA A 23 0.37 7.47 11.03
CA ALA A 23 -0.49 7.18 9.90
C ALA A 23 -1.86 7.86 10.03
N ILE A 24 -2.39 7.89 11.25
CA ILE A 24 -3.70 8.50 11.59
C ILE A 24 -3.52 9.39 12.80
N GLU A 25 -3.98 10.62 12.70
CA GLU A 25 -4.00 11.61 13.78
C GLU A 25 -5.39 12.22 13.89
N GLY A 26 -5.82 12.53 15.13
CA GLY A 26 -7.12 13.16 15.32
C GLY A 26 -7.31 13.71 16.73
N ALA A 27 -8.28 14.61 16.87
CA ALA A 27 -8.64 15.19 18.14
C ALA A 27 -9.39 14.17 18.99
N GLY A 28 -8.88 13.88 20.20
CA GLY A 28 -9.56 13.01 21.16
C GLY A 28 -9.18 11.54 21.15
N PHE A 29 -8.23 11.12 20.30
CA PHE A 29 -7.65 9.78 20.39
C PHE A 29 -6.11 9.83 20.15
N PRO A 30 -5.36 8.81 20.59
CA PRO A 30 -3.92 8.80 20.42
C PRO A 30 -3.54 8.69 18.95
N THR A 31 -2.44 9.35 18.58
CA THR A 31 -1.82 9.19 17.27
C THR A 31 -1.48 7.72 17.02
N LEU A 32 -1.98 7.16 15.92
CA LEU A 32 -1.71 5.79 15.53
C LEU A 32 -0.58 5.75 14.50
N SER A 33 0.46 4.97 14.79
CA SER A 33 1.51 4.66 13.82
C SER A 33 1.03 3.68 12.76
N GLY A 34 1.76 3.56 11.65
CA GLY A 34 1.49 2.54 10.65
C GLY A 34 1.51 1.13 11.22
N MET A 35 2.36 0.87 12.23
CA MET A 35 2.43 -0.43 12.92
C MET A 35 1.16 -0.69 13.75
N ASP A 36 0.63 0.32 14.45
CA ASP A 36 -0.62 0.19 15.21
C ASP A 36 -1.79 -0.12 14.28
N VAL A 37 -1.85 0.58 13.13
CA VAL A 37 -2.87 0.34 12.11
C VAL A 37 -2.72 -1.07 11.51
N LEU A 38 -1.50 -1.55 11.30
CA LEU A 38 -1.26 -2.90 10.80
C LEU A 38 -1.72 -3.97 11.79
N GLN A 39 -1.45 -3.79 13.09
CA GLN A 39 -1.82 -4.75 14.13
C GLN A 39 -3.33 -4.77 14.38
N GLN A 40 -3.97 -3.60 14.44
CA GLN A 40 -5.39 -3.47 14.76
C GLN A 40 -6.29 -3.68 13.55
N GLY A 41 -5.79 -3.37 12.35
CA GLY A 41 -6.59 -3.39 11.12
C GLY A 41 -7.03 -4.79 10.67
N ALA A 42 -6.37 -5.85 11.15
CA ALA A 42 -6.75 -7.22 10.81
C ALA A 42 -8.18 -7.59 11.23
N SER A 43 -8.73 -6.95 12.26
CA SER A 43 -10.12 -7.12 12.70
C SER A 43 -11.12 -6.21 11.98
N GLY A 44 -10.64 -5.22 11.23
CA GLY A 44 -11.46 -4.20 10.55
C GLY A 44 -12.41 -4.75 9.48
N TRP A 45 -12.21 -5.99 9.01
CA TRP A 45 -13.10 -6.63 8.04
C TRP A 45 -14.54 -6.80 8.59
N HIS A 46 -14.72 -6.98 9.89
CA HIS A 46 -16.01 -7.01 10.54
C HIS A 46 -16.76 -5.67 10.44
N ASP A 47 -16.02 -4.58 10.28
CA ASP A 47 -16.54 -3.23 10.19
C ASP A 47 -16.59 -2.72 8.73
N GLY A 48 -16.33 -3.60 7.75
CA GLY A 48 -16.32 -3.27 6.32
C GLY A 48 -15.05 -2.51 5.86
N VAL A 49 -14.05 -2.36 6.73
CA VAL A 49 -12.80 -1.68 6.39
C VAL A 49 -11.84 -2.66 5.71
N VAL A 50 -11.81 -2.63 4.39
CA VAL A 50 -11.00 -3.56 3.58
C VAL A 50 -9.59 -3.04 3.27
N ALA A 51 -9.29 -1.78 3.61
CA ALA A 51 -8.01 -1.14 3.32
C ALA A 51 -6.80 -1.90 3.91
N TRP A 52 -6.98 -2.63 5.01
CA TRP A 52 -5.92 -3.42 5.63
C TRP A 52 -5.31 -4.46 4.67
N TYR A 53 -6.17 -5.05 3.80
CA TYR A 53 -5.72 -6.05 2.83
C TYR A 53 -4.76 -5.51 1.77
N ALA A 54 -4.63 -4.19 1.66
CA ALA A 54 -3.61 -3.57 0.83
C ALA A 54 -2.18 -3.91 1.30
N ASN A 55 -1.95 -4.15 2.61
CA ASN A 55 -0.63 -4.50 3.13
C ASN A 55 -0.10 -5.83 2.55
N PRO A 56 -0.82 -6.97 2.67
CA PRO A 56 -0.36 -8.21 2.06
C PRO A 56 -0.26 -8.11 0.53
N THR A 57 -1.15 -7.39 -0.15
CA THR A 57 -1.05 -7.21 -1.62
C THR A 57 0.19 -6.42 -2.02
N LEU A 58 0.61 -5.41 -1.25
CA LEU A 58 1.86 -4.68 -1.47
C LEU A 58 3.07 -5.60 -1.35
N LEU A 59 3.14 -6.40 -0.29
CA LEU A 59 4.24 -7.34 -0.07
C LEU A 59 4.32 -8.38 -1.19
N VAL A 60 3.17 -8.90 -1.64
CA VAL A 60 3.10 -9.82 -2.78
C VAL A 60 3.58 -9.15 -4.06
N ALA A 61 3.17 -7.90 -4.32
CA ALA A 61 3.59 -7.15 -5.50
C ALA A 61 5.10 -6.91 -5.52
N LEU A 62 5.69 -6.46 -4.39
CA LEU A 62 7.13 -6.24 -4.27
C LEU A 62 7.93 -7.56 -4.42
N SER A 63 7.43 -8.65 -3.83
CA SER A 63 8.03 -9.99 -3.99
C SER A 63 7.96 -10.46 -5.44
N ALA A 64 6.83 -10.23 -6.14
CA ALA A 64 6.67 -10.57 -7.54
C ALA A 64 7.60 -9.76 -8.45
N CYS A 65 7.85 -8.47 -8.14
CA CYS A 65 8.88 -7.67 -8.81
C CYS A 65 10.27 -8.29 -8.61
N TRP A 66 10.58 -8.73 -7.40
CA TRP A 66 11.87 -9.35 -7.08
C TRP A 66 12.14 -10.62 -7.88
N ILE A 67 11.12 -11.49 -8.03
CA ILE A 67 11.20 -12.74 -8.83
C ILE A 67 10.86 -12.52 -10.32
N ARG A 68 10.79 -11.25 -10.76
CA ARG A 68 10.58 -10.83 -12.15
C ARG A 68 9.26 -11.27 -12.78
N ARG A 69 8.21 -11.45 -11.97
CA ARG A 69 6.84 -11.68 -12.45
C ARG A 69 6.09 -10.35 -12.59
N PHE A 70 6.57 -9.49 -13.45
CA PHE A 70 6.16 -8.08 -13.51
C PHE A 70 4.67 -7.86 -13.83
N ARG A 71 4.06 -8.67 -14.70
CA ARG A 71 2.62 -8.55 -15.00
C ARG A 71 1.76 -8.88 -13.79
N PHE A 72 2.15 -9.92 -13.04
CA PHE A 72 1.48 -10.30 -11.81
C PHE A 72 1.69 -9.24 -10.71
N ALA A 73 2.92 -8.72 -10.61
CA ALA A 73 3.23 -7.63 -9.69
C ALA A 73 2.38 -6.39 -9.96
N LEU A 74 2.21 -6.00 -11.24
CA LEU A 74 1.38 -4.86 -11.63
C LEU A 74 -0.08 -5.08 -11.22
N GLY A 75 -0.65 -6.23 -11.54
CA GLY A 75 -2.03 -6.54 -11.18
C GLY A 75 -2.28 -6.49 -9.67
N THR A 76 -1.40 -7.12 -8.88
CA THR A 76 -1.49 -7.12 -7.41
C THR A 76 -1.27 -5.73 -6.82
N ALA A 77 -0.34 -4.94 -7.35
CA ALA A 77 -0.11 -3.57 -6.88
C ALA A 77 -1.31 -2.66 -7.16
N LEU A 78 -1.96 -2.78 -8.31
CA LEU A 78 -3.16 -2.02 -8.65
C LEU A 78 -4.34 -2.40 -7.75
N VAL A 79 -4.57 -3.69 -7.52
CA VAL A 79 -5.61 -4.14 -6.58
C VAL A 79 -5.32 -3.61 -5.17
N GLY A 80 -4.07 -3.72 -4.71
CA GLY A 80 -3.68 -3.20 -3.41
C GLY A 80 -3.85 -1.69 -3.29
N LEU A 81 -3.53 -0.93 -4.34
CA LEU A 81 -3.74 0.52 -4.37
C LEU A 81 -5.22 0.88 -4.27
N LEU A 82 -6.12 0.17 -4.98
CA LEU A 82 -7.56 0.38 -4.87
C LEU A 82 -8.06 0.12 -3.45
N LEU A 83 -7.59 -0.97 -2.82
CA LEU A 83 -7.88 -1.25 -1.42
C LEU A 83 -7.34 -0.15 -0.48
N ALA A 84 -6.14 0.34 -0.72
CA ALA A 84 -5.54 1.43 0.05
C ALA A 84 -6.35 2.72 -0.08
N LEU A 85 -6.82 3.05 -1.28
CA LEU A 85 -7.64 4.23 -1.53
C LEU A 85 -9.01 4.16 -0.83
N SER A 86 -9.53 2.97 -0.51
CA SER A 86 -10.75 2.84 0.28
C SER A 86 -10.61 3.43 1.70
N SER A 87 -9.38 3.64 2.19
CA SER A 87 -9.15 4.32 3.48
C SER A 87 -9.73 5.73 3.52
N PHE A 88 -9.80 6.43 2.38
CA PHE A 88 -10.37 7.78 2.31
C PHE A 88 -11.89 7.80 2.56
N SER A 89 -12.58 6.69 2.32
CA SER A 89 -14.03 6.56 2.53
C SER A 89 -14.38 5.85 3.85
N ALA A 90 -13.40 5.37 4.59
CA ALA A 90 -13.65 4.60 5.82
C ALA A 90 -14.42 5.40 6.88
N GLY A 91 -14.12 6.71 7.03
CA GLY A 91 -14.84 7.60 7.94
C GLY A 91 -16.32 7.77 7.57
N THR A 92 -16.59 7.99 6.30
CA THR A 92 -17.97 8.17 5.80
C THR A 92 -18.79 6.89 5.91
N MET A 93 -18.18 5.72 5.71
CA MET A 93 -18.83 4.43 5.89
C MET A 93 -19.20 4.15 7.36
N ALA A 94 -18.29 4.48 8.28
CA ALA A 94 -18.56 4.32 9.71
C ALA A 94 -19.67 5.26 10.19
N GLU A 95 -19.71 6.49 9.70
CA GLU A 95 -20.77 7.46 9.98
C GLU A 95 -22.12 7.01 9.42
N SER A 96 -22.13 6.47 8.20
CA SER A 96 -23.34 5.89 7.58
C SER A 96 -23.88 4.68 8.34
N ALA A 97 -23.01 3.97 9.07
CA ALA A 97 -23.39 2.87 9.96
C ALA A 97 -23.87 3.35 11.36
N GLY A 98 -24.06 4.65 11.56
CA GLY A 98 -24.54 5.24 12.81
C GLY A 98 -23.49 5.27 13.93
N ARG A 99 -22.21 5.13 13.61
CA ARG A 99 -21.10 5.25 14.54
C ARG A 99 -20.55 6.67 14.50
N SER A 100 -20.45 7.33 15.65
CA SER A 100 -19.72 8.60 15.76
C SER A 100 -18.22 8.33 15.61
N VAL A 101 -17.63 8.75 14.49
CA VAL A 101 -16.19 8.67 14.26
C VAL A 101 -15.59 10.02 14.64
N PRO A 102 -14.60 10.05 15.56
CA PRO A 102 -13.86 11.28 15.83
C PRO A 102 -13.23 11.82 14.54
N ALA A 103 -13.19 13.13 14.39
CA ALA A 103 -12.50 13.75 13.25
C ALA A 103 -11.03 13.34 13.24
N TYR A 104 -10.61 12.65 12.19
CA TYR A 104 -9.23 12.22 12.00
C TYR A 104 -8.71 12.69 10.64
N HIS A 105 -7.39 12.78 10.52
CA HIS A 105 -6.72 13.02 9.25
C HIS A 105 -5.60 12.00 9.03
N LEU A 106 -5.33 11.73 7.77
CA LEU A 106 -4.26 10.83 7.35
C LEU A 106 -2.93 11.59 7.39
N SER A 107 -1.91 10.98 7.99
CA SER A 107 -0.62 11.60 8.25
C SER A 107 0.48 11.04 7.36
N ILE A 108 1.72 11.47 7.57
CA ILE A 108 2.87 11.19 6.71
C ILE A 108 3.10 9.70 6.46
N GLY A 109 2.89 8.85 7.47
CA GLY A 109 3.04 7.40 7.34
C GLY A 109 2.11 6.81 6.29
N PHE A 110 0.87 7.29 6.23
CA PHE A 110 -0.10 6.86 5.22
C PHE A 110 0.35 7.24 3.79
N TYR A 111 0.84 8.45 3.59
CA TYR A 111 1.31 8.89 2.27
C TYR A 111 2.57 8.14 1.81
N LEU A 112 3.49 7.83 2.72
CA LEU A 112 4.65 6.99 2.41
C LEU A 112 4.23 5.57 2.03
N TRP A 113 3.22 5.04 2.68
CA TRP A 113 2.62 3.75 2.33
C TRP A 113 2.03 3.77 0.92
N LEU A 114 1.27 4.81 0.55
CA LEU A 114 0.78 4.98 -0.83
C LEU A 114 1.93 5.12 -1.84
N LEU A 115 3.00 5.83 -1.47
CA LEU A 115 4.19 5.97 -2.32
C LEU A 115 4.85 4.61 -2.58
N ALA A 116 4.85 3.69 -1.61
CA ALA A 116 5.37 2.34 -1.81
C ALA A 116 4.60 1.58 -2.91
N PHE A 117 3.27 1.77 -3.04
CA PHE A 117 2.49 1.24 -4.16
C PHE A 117 2.89 1.87 -5.49
N ALA A 118 3.08 3.19 -5.54
CA ALA A 118 3.53 3.86 -6.75
C ALA A 118 4.89 3.32 -7.22
N VAL A 119 5.82 3.10 -6.30
CA VAL A 119 7.13 2.50 -6.59
C VAL A 119 7.00 1.05 -7.10
N ALA A 120 6.12 0.24 -6.49
CA ALA A 120 5.86 -1.13 -6.94
C ALA A 120 5.29 -1.15 -8.38
N ILE A 121 4.35 -0.27 -8.69
CA ILE A 121 3.77 -0.11 -10.03
C ILE A 121 4.85 0.33 -11.04
N CYS A 122 5.64 1.35 -10.71
CA CYS A 122 6.74 1.81 -11.57
C CYS A 122 7.77 0.71 -11.82
N GLY A 123 8.13 -0.07 -10.80
CA GLY A 123 9.03 -1.21 -10.91
C GLY A 123 8.49 -2.30 -11.84
N ALA A 124 7.20 -2.62 -11.71
CA ALA A 124 6.53 -3.60 -12.56
C ALA A 124 6.45 -3.14 -14.02
N LEU A 125 6.07 -1.88 -14.27
CA LEU A 125 6.00 -1.30 -15.62
C LEU A 125 7.40 -1.25 -16.29
N TYR A 126 8.41 -0.83 -15.54
CA TYR A 126 9.79 -0.83 -16.03
C TYR A 126 10.25 -2.23 -16.42
N GLY A 127 9.95 -3.24 -15.60
CA GLY A 127 10.28 -4.63 -15.89
C GLY A 127 9.58 -5.15 -17.14
N ILE A 128 8.28 -4.87 -17.31
CA ILE A 128 7.51 -5.23 -18.52
C ILE A 128 8.10 -4.57 -19.77
N TYR A 129 8.42 -3.28 -19.70
CA TYR A 129 9.02 -2.53 -20.80
C TYR A 129 10.35 -3.17 -21.25
N LYS A 130 11.22 -3.49 -20.30
CA LYS A 130 12.52 -4.11 -20.57
C LYS A 130 12.38 -5.49 -21.22
N GLU A 131 11.45 -6.32 -20.77
CA GLU A 131 11.18 -7.63 -21.36
C GLU A 131 10.66 -7.52 -22.80
N SER A 132 9.82 -6.52 -23.08
CA SER A 132 9.27 -6.28 -24.41
C SER A 132 10.33 -5.82 -25.41
N GLY A 133 11.31 -5.03 -24.97
CA GLY A 133 12.42 -4.59 -25.79
C GLY A 133 13.34 -5.76 -26.23
N HIS A 134 13.61 -6.69 -25.32
CA HIS A 134 14.46 -7.86 -25.64
C HIS A 134 13.81 -8.83 -26.64
N ARG A 135 12.48 -8.92 -26.68
CA ARG A 135 11.76 -9.80 -27.63
C ARG A 135 11.71 -9.27 -29.06
N ARG A 136 11.96 -7.97 -29.28
CA ARG A 136 11.94 -7.35 -30.62
C ARG A 136 13.29 -7.40 -31.31
N SER A 137 14.35 -7.78 -30.60
CA SER A 137 15.72 -7.84 -31.15
C SER A 137 16.13 -9.26 -31.59
N HIS A 138 15.22 -10.21 -31.60
CA HIS A 138 15.33 -11.58 -32.11
C HIS A 138 14.26 -11.85 -33.17
#